data_2caf9f8cf934f62ad62e8e1d04ac517d
#
_entry.id   2caf9f8cf934f62ad62e8e1d04ac517d
#
_cell.length_a   1.000
_cell.length_b   1.000
_cell.length_c   1.000
_cell.angle_alpha   90.00
_cell.angle_beta   90.00
_cell.angle_gamma   90.00
#
_symmetry.space_group_name_H-M   'P 1'
#
loop_
_entity.id
_entity.type
_entity.pdbx_description
1 polymer ?
#
loop_
_entity_poly.entity_id
_entity_poly.type
_entity_poly.pdbx_seq_one_letter_code
_entity_poly.pdbx_strand_id
1 'polypeptide(L)'
;MTRKNPVPGEGNVRAEVMFIGEAPGKSEDEQGRPFVGAAGKLLTKLIESIGLSREEVYIANVLKCRPPNNRDPLPEEIEKCTPYLDRQIKIIKPKIIVTLGRHSTKYILGKLRVSVPGIMKVRGKTYSGTILGLKVIILPTLHPAAALYNPKMKSIIEADFKNLKSIIEGKVKQADLLKFLSFK
;
A
#
# COMPACT_ATOMS: atom_id res chain seq x y z
N MET A 1 8.38 -25.92 1.59
CA MET A 1 8.05 -24.51 1.81
C MET A 1 9.34 -23.74 2.00
N THR A 2 9.55 -22.65 1.29
CA THR A 2 10.82 -21.88 1.30
C THR A 2 10.79 -20.68 2.27
N ARG A 3 9.63 -20.35 2.87
CA ARG A 3 9.48 -19.28 3.87
C ARG A 3 10.01 -19.71 5.23
N LYS A 4 10.61 -18.77 5.97
CA LYS A 4 11.00 -18.96 7.38
C LYS A 4 9.85 -18.56 8.30
N ASN A 5 9.30 -17.34 8.10
CA ASN A 5 8.24 -16.78 8.92
C ASN A 5 7.09 -16.22 8.08
N PRO A 6 5.84 -16.34 8.53
CA PRO A 6 4.77 -15.51 8.03
C PRO A 6 4.97 -14.07 8.49
N VAL A 7 4.56 -13.12 7.64
CA VAL A 7 4.64 -11.68 7.91
C VAL A 7 3.22 -11.11 7.88
N PRO A 8 2.49 -11.12 8.99
CA PRO A 8 1.08 -10.71 9.00
C PRO A 8 0.90 -9.23 8.72
N GLY A 9 1.76 -8.40 9.26
CA GLY A 9 1.69 -6.95 9.26
C GLY A 9 2.06 -6.39 10.62
N GLU A 10 2.22 -5.06 10.73
CA GLU A 10 2.70 -4.38 11.93
C GLU A 10 2.15 -2.95 12.01
N GLY A 11 1.95 -2.45 13.22
CA GLY A 11 1.58 -1.07 13.50
C GLY A 11 0.31 -0.94 14.34
N ASN A 12 -0.29 0.24 14.28
CA ASN A 12 -1.47 0.56 15.07
C ASN A 12 -2.71 -0.14 14.51
N VAL A 13 -3.38 -0.94 15.32
CA VAL A 13 -4.64 -1.62 14.95
C VAL A 13 -5.84 -0.66 14.82
N ARG A 14 -5.66 0.62 15.19
CA ARG A 14 -6.64 1.70 15.00
C ARG A 14 -6.09 2.77 14.05
N ALA A 15 -5.14 2.41 13.17
CA ALA A 15 -4.53 3.35 12.25
C ALA A 15 -5.53 3.96 11.27
N GLU A 16 -5.46 5.27 11.09
CA GLU A 16 -6.22 5.93 10.02
C GLU A 16 -5.61 5.69 8.64
N VAL A 17 -4.29 5.46 8.56
CA VAL A 17 -3.55 5.22 7.32
C VAL A 17 -2.97 3.81 7.33
N MET A 18 -3.27 3.05 6.28
CA MET A 18 -2.74 1.71 6.08
C MET A 18 -1.92 1.64 4.80
N PHE A 19 -0.67 1.19 4.92
CA PHE A 19 0.21 0.94 3.78
C PHE A 19 0.14 -0.54 3.38
N ILE A 20 -0.03 -0.82 2.09
CA ILE A 20 -0.15 -2.17 1.57
C ILE A 20 0.87 -2.37 0.45
N GLY A 21 1.87 -3.20 0.70
CA GLY A 21 2.85 -3.65 -0.28
C GLY A 21 2.44 -4.96 -0.96
N GLU A 22 3.40 -5.56 -1.67
CA GLU A 22 3.19 -6.78 -2.46
C GLU A 22 3.40 -8.05 -1.63
N ALA A 23 4.61 -8.28 -1.18
CA ALA A 23 5.04 -9.50 -0.50
C ALA A 23 6.27 -9.23 0.38
N PRO A 24 6.52 -10.08 1.40
CA PRO A 24 7.76 -10.03 2.16
C PRO A 24 8.98 -10.35 1.30
N GLY A 25 10.07 -9.61 1.50
CA GLY A 25 11.40 -9.94 1.00
C GLY A 25 12.19 -10.82 1.99
N LYS A 26 13.50 -10.98 1.74
CA LYS A 26 14.37 -11.83 2.57
C LYS A 26 14.44 -11.36 4.02
N SER A 27 14.70 -10.08 4.25
CA SER A 27 14.81 -9.53 5.60
C SER A 27 13.49 -9.61 6.38
N GLU A 28 12.37 -9.43 5.70
CA GLU A 28 11.04 -9.53 6.26
C GLU A 28 10.71 -10.98 6.66
N ASP A 29 11.07 -11.94 5.81
CA ASP A 29 10.90 -13.37 6.07
C ASP A 29 11.77 -13.85 7.24
N GLU A 30 12.99 -13.30 7.37
CA GLU A 30 13.88 -13.61 8.48
C GLU A 30 13.38 -13.07 9.83
N GLN A 31 12.77 -11.87 9.83
CA GLN A 31 12.35 -11.18 11.05
C GLN A 31 10.86 -11.35 11.39
N GLY A 32 10.03 -11.84 10.47
CA GLY A 32 8.59 -11.92 10.63
C GLY A 32 7.89 -10.56 10.64
N ARG A 33 8.56 -9.48 10.19
CA ARG A 33 8.08 -8.10 10.23
C ARG A 33 8.06 -7.47 8.84
N PRO A 34 7.03 -6.67 8.47
CA PRO A 34 6.94 -6.06 7.15
C PRO A 34 7.89 -4.87 7.00
N PHE A 35 8.44 -4.68 5.81
CA PHE A 35 9.22 -3.50 5.45
C PHE A 35 10.36 -3.18 6.45
N VAL A 36 11.26 -4.13 6.69
CA VAL A 36 12.45 -3.98 7.55
C VAL A 36 13.76 -3.90 6.75
N GLY A 37 13.77 -4.34 5.50
CA GLY A 37 14.90 -4.23 4.59
C GLY A 37 15.12 -2.79 4.06
N ALA A 38 15.98 -2.62 3.06
CA ALA A 38 16.33 -1.30 2.50
C ALA A 38 15.09 -0.51 2.01
N ALA A 39 14.18 -1.17 1.31
CA ALA A 39 12.90 -0.56 0.89
C ALA A 39 12.04 -0.14 2.08
N GLY A 40 12.05 -0.93 3.16
CA GLY A 40 11.35 -0.62 4.40
C GLY A 40 11.93 0.59 5.14
N LYS A 41 13.25 0.70 5.19
CA LYS A 41 13.92 1.89 5.77
C LYS A 41 13.56 3.16 4.99
N LEU A 42 13.46 3.07 3.66
CA LEU A 42 13.00 4.19 2.86
C LEU A 42 11.52 4.52 3.13
N LEU A 43 10.66 3.50 3.24
CA LEU A 43 9.25 3.72 3.59
C LEU A 43 9.11 4.44 4.94
N THR A 44 9.88 4.03 5.96
CA THR A 44 9.88 4.70 7.27
C THR A 44 10.24 6.18 7.14
N LYS A 45 11.32 6.51 6.42
CA LYS A 45 11.70 7.92 6.17
C LYS A 45 10.62 8.72 5.43
N LEU A 46 9.92 8.09 4.50
CA LEU A 46 8.82 8.73 3.77
C LEU A 46 7.61 9.00 4.70
N ILE A 47 7.28 8.07 5.57
CA ILE A 47 6.23 8.24 6.60
C ILE A 47 6.60 9.38 7.55
N GLU A 48 7.83 9.40 8.04
CA GLU A 48 8.35 10.46 8.92
C GLU A 48 8.35 11.83 8.23
N SER A 49 8.64 11.88 6.92
CA SER A 49 8.65 13.14 6.16
C SER A 49 7.30 13.84 6.07
N ILE A 50 6.22 13.13 6.31
CA ILE A 50 4.86 13.69 6.34
C ILE A 50 4.33 13.91 7.75
N GLY A 51 5.17 13.70 8.77
CA GLY A 51 4.86 13.96 10.17
C GLY A 51 4.14 12.81 10.89
N LEU A 52 4.20 11.60 10.34
CA LEU A 52 3.71 10.37 10.98
C LEU A 52 4.87 9.51 11.43
N SER A 53 4.65 8.67 12.43
CA SER A 53 5.57 7.61 12.82
C SER A 53 5.10 6.25 12.29
N ARG A 54 6.02 5.27 12.27
CA ARG A 54 5.70 3.91 11.85
C ARG A 54 4.66 3.25 12.77
N GLU A 55 4.66 3.62 14.03
CA GLU A 55 3.78 3.13 15.08
C GLU A 55 2.36 3.69 14.98
N GLU A 56 2.17 4.83 14.30
CA GLU A 56 0.85 5.44 14.10
C GLU A 56 0.09 4.86 12.92
N VAL A 57 0.79 4.25 11.97
CA VAL A 57 0.23 3.64 10.77
C VAL A 57 0.16 2.12 10.88
N TYR A 58 -0.53 1.45 9.95
CA TYR A 58 -0.45 0.00 9.83
C TYR A 58 0.18 -0.38 8.50
N ILE A 59 1.13 -1.30 8.51
CA ILE A 59 1.87 -1.74 7.33
C ILE A 59 1.66 -3.23 7.11
N ALA A 60 1.22 -3.61 5.92
CA ALA A 60 1.01 -5.00 5.53
C ALA A 60 1.40 -5.24 4.07
N ASN A 61 1.27 -6.48 3.63
CA ASN A 61 1.42 -6.89 2.24
C ASN A 61 0.20 -7.70 1.77
N VAL A 62 0.01 -7.78 0.46
CA VAL A 62 -0.96 -8.69 -0.16
C VAL A 62 -0.64 -10.13 0.23
N LEU A 63 0.61 -10.58 -0.02
CA LEU A 63 1.07 -11.86 0.46
C LEU A 63 1.61 -11.77 1.89
N LYS A 64 1.36 -12.83 2.66
CA LYS A 64 1.89 -12.96 4.04
C LYS A 64 3.16 -13.80 4.12
N CYS A 65 3.60 -14.33 3.00
CA CYS A 65 4.77 -15.19 2.91
C CYS A 65 5.65 -14.76 1.74
N ARG A 66 6.96 -14.92 1.89
CA ARG A 66 7.93 -14.61 0.85
C ARG A 66 7.79 -15.58 -0.32
N PRO A 67 7.60 -15.12 -1.57
CA PRO A 67 7.69 -15.96 -2.75
C PRO A 67 9.13 -16.45 -2.97
N PRO A 68 9.35 -17.66 -3.52
CA PRO A 68 10.68 -18.14 -3.86
C PRO A 68 11.43 -17.12 -4.72
N ASN A 69 12.70 -16.86 -4.37
CA ASN A 69 13.60 -15.92 -5.07
C ASN A 69 13.01 -14.50 -5.26
N ASN A 70 12.07 -14.07 -4.42
CA ASN A 70 11.33 -12.80 -4.54
C ASN A 70 10.66 -12.60 -5.92
N ARG A 71 10.21 -13.69 -6.56
CA ARG A 71 9.45 -13.58 -7.81
C ARG A 71 8.10 -12.89 -7.56
N ASP A 72 7.48 -12.45 -8.63
CA ASP A 72 6.11 -11.94 -8.58
C ASP A 72 5.15 -12.97 -7.95
N PRO A 73 4.13 -12.49 -7.23
CA PRO A 73 3.05 -13.33 -6.71
C PRO A 73 2.30 -14.08 -7.82
N LEU A 74 2.04 -15.34 -7.60
CA LEU A 74 1.14 -16.11 -8.46
C LEU A 74 -0.32 -15.80 -8.11
N PRO A 75 -1.25 -15.90 -9.08
CA PRO A 75 -2.68 -15.67 -8.85
C PRO A 75 -3.24 -16.48 -7.67
N GLU A 76 -2.89 -17.77 -7.58
CA GLU A 76 -3.30 -18.67 -6.49
C GLU A 76 -2.74 -18.27 -5.13
N GLU A 77 -1.54 -17.68 -5.08
CA GLU A 77 -0.95 -17.17 -3.83
C GLU A 77 -1.70 -15.92 -3.35
N ILE A 78 -2.04 -15.04 -4.30
CA ILE A 78 -2.86 -13.86 -4.02
C ILE A 78 -4.23 -14.29 -3.49
N GLU A 79 -4.90 -15.21 -4.15
CA GLU A 79 -6.21 -15.72 -3.74
C GLU A 79 -6.19 -16.30 -2.32
N LYS A 80 -5.18 -17.10 -1.99
CA LYS A 80 -5.03 -17.70 -0.65
C LYS A 80 -4.67 -16.70 0.44
N CYS A 81 -3.93 -15.62 0.12
CA CYS A 81 -3.45 -14.64 1.11
C CYS A 81 -4.40 -13.45 1.31
N THR A 82 -5.12 -13.05 0.29
CA THR A 82 -5.98 -11.85 0.35
C THR A 82 -7.12 -11.91 1.36
N PRO A 83 -7.71 -13.06 1.73
CA PRO A 83 -8.68 -13.12 2.82
C PRO A 83 -8.13 -12.62 4.16
N TYR A 84 -6.83 -12.84 4.43
CA TYR A 84 -6.19 -12.31 5.64
C TYR A 84 -6.06 -10.79 5.58
N LEU A 85 -5.65 -10.23 4.44
CA LEU A 85 -5.57 -8.78 4.24
C LEU A 85 -6.95 -8.13 4.35
N ASP A 86 -7.98 -8.72 3.74
CA ASP A 86 -9.35 -8.21 3.81
C ASP A 86 -9.87 -8.19 5.24
N ARG A 87 -9.55 -9.22 6.03
CA ARG A 87 -9.89 -9.27 7.45
C ARG A 87 -9.16 -8.15 8.23
N GLN A 88 -7.88 -7.92 7.95
CA GLN A 88 -7.11 -6.84 8.56
C GLN A 88 -7.75 -5.47 8.24
N ILE A 89 -8.10 -5.20 6.99
CA ILE A 89 -8.77 -3.96 6.59
C ILE A 89 -10.10 -3.78 7.33
N LYS A 90 -10.91 -4.84 7.46
CA LYS A 90 -12.18 -4.80 8.20
C LYS A 90 -12.02 -4.53 9.69
N ILE A 91 -10.95 -5.03 10.31
CA ILE A 91 -10.65 -4.85 11.74
C ILE A 91 -10.10 -3.44 12.00
N ILE A 92 -9.10 -3.03 11.23
CA ILE A 92 -8.39 -1.75 11.39
C ILE A 92 -9.29 -0.57 10.97
N LYS A 93 -10.11 -0.76 9.93
CA LYS A 93 -11.02 0.26 9.36
C LYS A 93 -10.29 1.55 8.99
N PRO A 94 -9.21 1.48 8.19
CA PRO A 94 -8.45 2.67 7.82
C PRO A 94 -9.33 3.63 6.99
N LYS A 95 -9.11 4.93 7.15
CA LYS A 95 -9.71 5.96 6.29
C LYS A 95 -8.97 6.09 4.96
N ILE A 96 -7.65 5.86 4.99
CA ILE A 96 -6.76 6.00 3.84
C ILE A 96 -5.97 4.71 3.66
N ILE A 97 -5.96 4.19 2.43
CA ILE A 97 -5.12 3.05 2.03
C ILE A 97 -4.10 3.54 1.01
N VAL A 98 -2.82 3.41 1.31
CA VAL A 98 -1.71 3.70 0.39
C VAL A 98 -1.20 2.38 -0.17
N THR A 99 -1.34 2.18 -1.49
CA THR A 99 -0.84 0.97 -2.13
C THR A 99 0.55 1.19 -2.71
N LEU A 100 1.48 0.31 -2.36
CA LEU A 100 2.91 0.38 -2.70
C LEU A 100 3.23 -0.59 -3.85
N GLY A 101 3.22 -0.08 -5.07
CA GLY A 101 3.53 -0.85 -6.28
C GLY A 101 2.30 -1.46 -6.97
N ARG A 102 2.57 -2.19 -8.06
CA ARG A 102 1.52 -2.62 -9.02
C ARG A 102 0.56 -3.67 -8.45
N HIS A 103 1.07 -4.65 -7.69
CA HIS A 103 0.24 -5.79 -7.24
C HIS A 103 -0.76 -5.37 -6.17
N SER A 104 -0.31 -4.63 -5.15
CA SER A 104 -1.20 -4.08 -4.14
C SER A 104 -2.21 -3.09 -4.74
N THR A 105 -1.78 -2.25 -5.68
CA THR A 105 -2.66 -1.32 -6.39
C THR A 105 -3.73 -2.06 -7.19
N LYS A 106 -3.34 -3.09 -7.97
CA LYS A 106 -4.28 -3.89 -8.76
C LYS A 106 -5.31 -4.57 -7.87
N TYR A 107 -4.87 -5.13 -6.74
CA TYR A 107 -5.76 -5.79 -5.80
C TYR A 107 -6.77 -4.83 -5.16
N ILE A 108 -6.30 -3.71 -4.60
CA ILE A 108 -7.17 -2.78 -3.86
C ILE A 108 -8.09 -1.98 -4.81
N LEU A 109 -7.57 -1.43 -5.91
CA LEU A 109 -8.40 -0.73 -6.90
C LEU A 109 -9.36 -1.67 -7.63
N GLY A 110 -9.00 -2.94 -7.79
CA GLY A 110 -9.90 -3.97 -8.33
C GLY A 110 -11.19 -4.13 -7.52
N LYS A 111 -11.15 -3.90 -6.20
CA LYS A 111 -12.35 -3.89 -5.34
C LYS A 111 -13.31 -2.73 -5.65
N LEU A 112 -12.81 -1.65 -6.25
CA LEU A 112 -13.61 -0.54 -6.79
C LEU A 112 -13.94 -0.72 -8.28
N ARG A 113 -13.61 -1.87 -8.89
CA ARG A 113 -13.72 -2.15 -10.34
C ARG A 113 -12.94 -1.17 -11.21
N VAL A 114 -11.88 -0.54 -10.65
CA VAL A 114 -11.00 0.36 -11.40
C VAL A 114 -9.91 -0.46 -12.08
N SER A 115 -9.79 -0.28 -13.41
CA SER A 115 -8.72 -0.90 -14.19
C SER A 115 -7.37 -0.25 -13.91
N VAL A 116 -6.33 -1.06 -13.79
CA VAL A 116 -4.95 -0.62 -13.55
C VAL A 116 -4.07 -1.06 -14.73
N PRO A 117 -3.99 -0.25 -15.79
CA PRO A 117 -3.19 -0.57 -16.97
C PRO A 117 -1.68 -0.51 -16.69
N GLY A 118 -1.28 0.15 -15.62
CA GLY A 118 0.10 0.23 -15.14
C GLY A 118 0.23 1.20 -14.00
N ILE A 119 1.18 0.99 -13.10
CA ILE A 119 1.34 1.80 -11.88
C ILE A 119 1.60 3.29 -12.22
N MET A 120 2.35 3.59 -13.26
CA MET A 120 2.65 4.96 -13.69
C MET A 120 1.40 5.72 -14.17
N LYS A 121 0.36 5.03 -14.60
CA LYS A 121 -0.91 5.64 -15.06
C LYS A 121 -1.82 6.05 -13.91
N VAL A 122 -1.70 5.37 -12.77
CA VAL A 122 -2.62 5.51 -11.62
C VAL A 122 -1.95 6.10 -10.37
N ARG A 123 -0.62 6.04 -10.25
CA ARG A 123 0.10 6.56 -9.08
C ARG A 123 -0.17 8.05 -8.85
N GLY A 124 -0.14 8.47 -7.60
CA GLY A 124 -0.33 9.86 -7.19
C GLY A 124 -1.75 10.39 -7.36
N LYS A 125 -2.66 9.62 -7.98
CA LYS A 125 -4.09 9.96 -8.08
C LYS A 125 -4.84 9.44 -6.87
N THR A 126 -5.84 10.19 -6.45
CA THR A 126 -6.71 9.80 -5.33
C THR A 126 -7.96 9.12 -5.85
N TYR A 127 -8.26 7.96 -5.30
CA TYR A 127 -9.48 7.19 -5.58
C TYR A 127 -10.29 7.09 -4.29
N SER A 128 -11.60 7.25 -4.37
CA SER A 128 -12.48 7.07 -3.22
C SER A 128 -13.64 6.15 -3.56
N GLY A 129 -14.08 5.40 -2.58
CA GLY A 129 -15.20 4.48 -2.76
C GLY A 129 -15.39 3.57 -1.56
N THR A 130 -16.27 2.60 -1.72
CA THR A 130 -16.58 1.63 -0.65
C THR A 130 -15.93 0.29 -1.00
N ILE A 131 -15.03 -0.17 -0.15
CA ILE A 131 -14.45 -1.52 -0.20
C ILE A 131 -14.75 -2.26 1.10
N LEU A 132 -15.14 -3.52 1.01
CA LEU A 132 -15.42 -4.36 2.19
C LEU A 132 -16.41 -3.72 3.19
N GLY A 133 -17.32 -2.84 2.71
CA GLY A 133 -18.28 -2.11 3.53
C GLY A 133 -17.74 -0.81 4.16
N LEU A 134 -16.49 -0.43 3.87
CA LEU A 134 -15.83 0.75 4.43
C LEU A 134 -15.64 1.83 3.37
N LYS A 135 -15.98 3.07 3.68
CA LYS A 135 -15.61 4.23 2.86
C LYS A 135 -14.14 4.53 3.05
N VAL A 136 -13.36 4.48 1.98
CA VAL A 136 -11.91 4.69 2.01
C VAL A 136 -11.44 5.60 0.89
N ILE A 137 -10.33 6.27 1.15
CA ILE A 137 -9.52 6.96 0.14
C ILE A 137 -8.34 6.06 -0.19
N ILE A 138 -8.05 5.85 -1.46
CA ILE A 138 -6.94 5.01 -1.93
C ILE A 138 -5.96 5.90 -2.69
N LEU A 139 -4.69 5.86 -2.30
CA LEU A 139 -3.59 6.54 -2.98
C LEU A 139 -2.56 5.52 -3.46
N PRO A 140 -2.54 5.19 -4.75
CA PRO A 140 -1.46 4.37 -5.31
C PRO A 140 -0.16 5.14 -5.41
N THR A 141 0.96 4.48 -5.09
CA THR A 141 2.30 4.99 -5.34
C THR A 141 3.23 3.87 -5.81
N LEU A 142 4.46 4.21 -6.16
CA LEU A 142 5.48 3.22 -6.51
C LEU A 142 5.92 2.43 -5.27
N HIS A 143 6.39 1.20 -5.49
CA HIS A 143 7.03 0.46 -4.42
C HIS A 143 8.36 1.15 -4.05
N PRO A 144 8.68 1.34 -2.74
CA PRO A 144 9.91 2.02 -2.33
C PRO A 144 11.19 1.42 -2.91
N ALA A 145 11.21 0.11 -3.20
CA ALA A 145 12.33 -0.54 -3.85
C ALA A 145 12.70 0.08 -5.22
N ALA A 146 11.75 0.64 -5.95
CA ALA A 146 12.03 1.29 -7.23
C ALA A 146 12.94 2.52 -7.07
N ALA A 147 12.89 3.17 -5.93
CA ALA A 147 13.71 4.34 -5.64
C ALA A 147 15.12 4.02 -5.15
N LEU A 148 15.39 2.78 -4.74
CA LEU A 148 16.73 2.36 -4.30
C LEU A 148 17.76 2.40 -5.43
N TYR A 149 17.30 2.16 -6.66
CA TYR A 149 18.14 2.05 -7.84
C TYR A 149 17.96 3.20 -8.84
N ASN A 150 16.97 4.07 -8.62
CA ASN A 150 16.66 5.18 -9.52
C ASN A 150 16.23 6.44 -8.76
N PRO A 151 17.11 7.47 -8.69
CA PRO A 151 16.81 8.72 -8.00
C PRO A 151 15.54 9.44 -8.52
N LYS A 152 15.23 9.33 -9.83
CA LYS A 152 14.00 9.91 -10.38
C LYS A 152 12.75 9.29 -9.76
N MET A 153 12.78 8.00 -9.46
CA MET A 153 11.67 7.32 -8.80
C MET A 153 11.50 7.79 -7.35
N LYS A 154 12.59 8.16 -6.68
CA LYS A 154 12.55 8.72 -5.32
C LYS A 154 11.75 10.03 -5.29
N SER A 155 12.09 10.99 -6.15
CA SER A 155 11.35 12.27 -6.23
C SER A 155 9.86 12.07 -6.53
N ILE A 156 9.53 11.07 -7.36
CA ILE A 156 8.15 10.71 -7.67
C ILE A 156 7.41 10.21 -6.43
N ILE A 157 8.01 9.30 -5.66
CA ILE A 157 7.42 8.78 -4.42
C ILE A 157 7.27 9.89 -3.38
N GLU A 158 8.27 10.75 -3.23
CA GLU A 158 8.22 11.91 -2.32
C GLU A 158 7.06 12.85 -2.66
N ALA A 159 6.81 13.09 -3.96
CA ALA A 159 5.65 13.88 -4.40
C ALA A 159 4.32 13.19 -4.04
N ASP A 160 4.22 11.85 -4.17
CA ASP A 160 3.03 11.12 -3.74
C ASP A 160 2.81 11.20 -2.23
N PHE A 161 3.88 11.15 -1.44
CA PHE A 161 3.77 11.31 0.02
C PHE A 161 3.39 12.73 0.44
N LYS A 162 3.83 13.77 -0.29
CA LYS A 162 3.32 15.14 -0.10
C LYS A 162 1.82 15.23 -0.38
N ASN A 163 1.33 14.54 -1.42
CA ASN A 163 -0.10 14.43 -1.69
C ASN A 163 -0.82 13.70 -0.55
N LEU A 164 -0.27 12.59 -0.04
CA LEU A 164 -0.80 11.88 1.13
C LEU A 164 -0.96 12.82 2.33
N LYS A 165 0.06 13.64 2.62
CA LYS A 165 -0.01 14.65 3.70
C LYS A 165 -1.18 15.59 3.50
N SER A 166 -1.39 16.10 2.29
CA SER A 166 -2.52 17.00 1.97
C SER A 166 -3.87 16.31 2.14
N ILE A 167 -3.96 15.01 1.84
CA ILE A 167 -5.18 14.20 2.07
C ILE A 167 -5.47 14.07 3.57
N ILE A 168 -4.46 13.74 4.37
CA ILE A 168 -4.57 13.59 5.82
C ILE A 168 -5.00 14.91 6.47
N GLU A 169 -4.44 16.03 6.03
CA GLU A 169 -4.77 17.36 6.52
C GLU A 169 -6.11 17.92 6.01
N GLY A 170 -6.86 17.14 5.22
CA GLY A 170 -8.15 17.56 4.66
C GLY A 170 -8.05 18.68 3.60
N LYS A 171 -6.86 18.94 3.07
CA LYS A 171 -6.60 20.01 2.09
C LYS A 171 -6.91 19.61 0.64
N VAL A 172 -7.27 18.36 0.39
CA VAL A 172 -7.66 17.90 -0.94
C VAL A 172 -9.06 18.41 -1.24
N LYS A 173 -9.16 19.35 -2.17
CA LYS A 173 -10.45 19.89 -2.64
C LYS A 173 -11.29 18.75 -3.21
N GLN A 174 -12.56 18.74 -2.83
CA GLN A 174 -13.62 17.81 -3.28
C GLN A 174 -13.76 17.73 -4.83
N ALA A 175 -13.14 18.64 -5.57
CA ALA A 175 -13.19 18.74 -7.04
C ALA A 175 -12.57 17.54 -7.78
N ASP A 176 -11.58 16.86 -7.21
CA ASP A 176 -10.99 15.66 -7.83
C ASP A 176 -11.79 14.38 -7.54
N LEU A 177 -12.63 14.39 -6.52
CA LEU A 177 -13.50 13.29 -6.15
C LEU A 177 -14.72 13.15 -7.08
N LEU A 178 -15.20 14.25 -7.65
CA LEU A 178 -16.43 14.28 -8.47
C LEU A 178 -16.21 13.92 -9.94
N LYS A 179 -15.00 14.03 -10.46
CA LYS A 179 -14.71 13.70 -11.87
C LYS A 179 -14.85 12.20 -12.21
N PHE A 180 -14.87 11.31 -11.22
CA PHE A 180 -15.03 9.88 -11.44
C PHE A 180 -16.49 9.37 -11.36
N LEU A 181 -17.42 10.19 -10.87
CA LEU A 181 -18.84 9.81 -10.80
C LEU A 181 -19.61 10.12 -12.10
N SER A 182 -18.99 10.79 -13.09
CA SER A 182 -19.64 11.23 -14.33
C SER A 182 -19.35 10.35 -15.56
N PHE A 183 -18.69 9.21 -15.42
CA PHE A 183 -18.61 8.20 -16.48
C PHE A 183 -19.55 7.03 -16.16
N LYS A 184 -20.82 7.23 -16.48
CA LYS A 184 -21.77 6.14 -16.76
C LYS A 184 -21.62 5.71 -18.20
#